data_b3e59e781762d9f1b376698c048d6a6b
#
_entry.id   b3e59e781762d9f1b376698c048d6a6b
#
_cell.length_a   1.000
_cell.length_b   1.000
_cell.length_c   1.000
_cell.angle_alpha   90.00
_cell.angle_beta   90.00
_cell.angle_gamma   90.00
#
_symmetry.space_group_name_H-M   'P 1'
#
loop_
_entity.id
_entity.type
_entity.pdbx_description
1 polymer ?
#
loop_
_entity_poly.entity_id
_entity_poly.type
_entity_poly.pdbx_seq_one_letter_code
_entity_poly.pdbx_strand_id
1 'polypeptide(L)'
;MHNIISEEFKNADYEDGCLRFFEENDNASGKFVKFKTKGKCIALSLDKDDRVFPFFNQREKEINSKNDGIIIFLKDGKLCIFLLEIKSALSTKTKEKALSQLRKGKIFVEFLFGIYKDVEKISELKYEIREHSCIIKNK
;
A
#
# COMPACT_ATOMS: atom_id res chain seq x y z
N MET A 1 -5.63 14.89 3.81
CA MET A 1 -5.26 13.47 4.03
C MET A 1 -3.91 13.28 4.72
N HIS A 2 -2.89 14.07 4.39
CA HIS A 2 -1.58 13.98 5.06
C HIS A 2 -1.64 14.04 6.58
N ASN A 3 -2.55 14.83 7.14
CA ASN A 3 -2.63 15.06 8.59
C ASN A 3 -3.27 13.93 9.40
N ILE A 4 -3.98 13.00 8.75
CA ILE A 4 -4.63 11.88 9.43
C ILE A 4 -3.81 10.60 9.41
N ILE A 5 -2.70 10.60 8.68
CA ILE A 5 -1.83 9.43 8.56
C ILE A 5 -0.55 9.71 9.35
N SER A 6 -0.20 8.80 10.26
CA SER A 6 1.05 8.86 11.01
C SER A 6 2.26 8.83 10.06
N GLU A 7 3.28 9.64 10.36
CA GLU A 7 4.50 9.73 9.55
C GLU A 7 5.24 8.39 9.42
N GLU A 8 5.17 7.52 10.44
CA GLU A 8 5.81 6.21 10.41
C GLU A 8 5.31 5.29 9.28
N PHE A 9 4.05 5.50 8.82
CA PHE A 9 3.47 4.73 7.72
C PHE A 9 3.66 5.38 6.36
N LYS A 10 4.12 6.63 6.30
CA LYS A 10 4.45 7.29 5.04
C LYS A 10 5.77 6.75 4.51
N ASN A 11 5.81 6.42 3.23
CA ASN A 11 7.04 6.02 2.59
C ASN A 11 7.98 7.23 2.49
N ALA A 12 9.08 7.19 3.22
CA ALA A 12 10.07 8.25 3.25
C ALA A 12 11.09 8.18 2.10
N ASP A 13 11.14 7.06 1.38
CA ASP A 13 12.12 6.84 0.31
C ASP A 13 11.65 7.44 -1.02
N TYR A 14 11.53 8.76 -1.02
CA TYR A 14 11.27 9.54 -2.22
C TYR A 14 12.57 10.20 -2.66
N GLU A 15 13.16 9.71 -3.73
CA GLU A 15 14.39 10.23 -4.29
C GLU A 15 14.26 10.40 -5.80
N ASP A 16 14.68 11.54 -6.32
CA ASP A 16 14.68 11.87 -7.75
C ASP A 16 13.33 11.68 -8.47
N GLY A 17 12.22 12.00 -7.82
CA GLY A 17 10.89 11.84 -8.40
C GLY A 17 10.40 10.38 -8.45
N CYS A 18 11.08 9.49 -7.75
CA CYS A 18 10.72 8.08 -7.67
C CYS A 18 10.38 7.67 -6.23
N LEU A 19 9.31 6.89 -6.10
CA LEU A 19 9.00 6.17 -4.87
C LEU A 19 9.65 4.80 -4.91
N ARG A 20 10.23 4.37 -3.80
CA ARG A 20 10.82 3.05 -3.64
C ARG A 20 10.05 2.24 -2.61
N PHE A 21 9.60 1.07 -3.01
CA PHE A 21 9.02 0.08 -2.10
C PHE A 21 9.95 -1.14 -2.02
N PHE A 22 10.24 -1.57 -0.81
CA PHE A 22 11.11 -2.70 -0.55
C PHE A 22 10.31 -3.95 -0.21
N GLU A 23 10.81 -5.10 -0.64
CA GLU A 23 10.31 -6.39 -0.16
C GLU A 23 10.97 -6.72 1.18
N GLU A 24 10.19 -6.82 2.26
CA GLU A 24 10.71 -6.99 3.62
C GLU A 24 11.16 -8.41 3.97
N ASN A 25 10.73 -9.42 3.21
CA ASN A 25 10.89 -10.82 3.60
C ASN A 25 12.18 -11.49 3.13
N ASP A 26 13.13 -10.77 2.60
CA ASP A 26 14.38 -11.37 2.18
C ASP A 26 15.57 -10.68 2.83
N ASN A 27 16.42 -11.51 3.44
CA ASN A 27 17.81 -11.17 3.75
C ASN A 27 18.62 -10.76 2.50
N ALA A 28 17.97 -10.64 1.35
CA ALA A 28 18.53 -10.15 0.11
C ALA A 28 18.47 -8.63 0.08
N SER A 29 19.47 -8.01 0.63
CA SER A 29 19.76 -6.59 0.47
C SER A 29 19.43 -6.08 -0.93
N GLY A 30 18.48 -5.14 -1.03
CA GLY A 30 18.35 -4.30 -2.19
C GLY A 30 17.25 -4.65 -3.20
N LYS A 31 16.33 -5.56 -2.93
CA LYS A 31 15.18 -5.76 -3.81
C LYS A 31 14.13 -4.69 -3.56
N PHE A 32 13.92 -3.84 -4.53
CA PHE A 32 12.92 -2.79 -4.47
C PHE A 32 12.30 -2.52 -5.84
N VAL A 33 11.09 -1.97 -5.82
CA VAL A 33 10.38 -1.51 -7.01
C VAL A 33 10.34 0.01 -7.01
N LYS A 34 10.72 0.61 -8.13
CA LYS A 34 10.65 2.06 -8.33
C LYS A 34 9.39 2.43 -9.08
N PHE A 35 8.69 3.44 -8.58
CA PHE A 35 7.58 4.09 -9.25
C PHE A 35 7.94 5.54 -9.55
N LYS A 36 7.90 5.89 -10.83
CA LYS A 36 8.04 7.28 -11.25
C LYS A 36 6.70 7.98 -11.09
N THR A 37 6.66 9.01 -10.26
CA THR A 37 5.45 9.79 -10.02
C THR A 37 5.57 11.18 -10.61
N LYS A 38 4.47 11.67 -11.16
CA LYS A 38 4.33 13.07 -11.57
C LYS A 38 3.37 13.76 -10.61
N GLY A 39 3.82 14.88 -10.01
CA GLY A 39 3.01 15.66 -9.08
C GLY A 39 2.99 15.12 -7.65
N LYS A 40 2.08 15.67 -6.84
CA LYS A 40 1.96 15.31 -5.42
C LYS A 40 1.28 13.96 -5.25
N CYS A 41 1.89 13.11 -4.45
CA CYS A 41 1.32 11.83 -4.06
C CYS A 41 1.57 11.55 -2.57
N ILE A 42 0.78 10.63 -2.02
CA ILE A 42 1.00 10.04 -0.70
C ILE A 42 1.34 8.58 -0.93
N ALA A 43 2.45 8.14 -0.38
CA ALA A 43 2.85 6.75 -0.42
C ALA A 43 2.85 6.18 1.00
N LEU A 44 2.21 5.04 1.16
CA LEU A 44 2.08 4.33 2.43
C LEU A 44 2.75 2.97 2.34
N SER A 45 3.50 2.62 3.39
CA SER A 45 4.01 1.28 3.59
C SER A 45 3.43 0.73 4.88
N LEU A 46 2.55 -0.26 4.76
CA LEU A 46 1.86 -0.86 5.90
C LEU A 46 2.67 -1.97 6.57
N ASP A 47 3.68 -2.48 5.89
CA ASP A 47 4.52 -3.58 6.38
C ASP A 47 5.52 -3.19 7.46
N LYS A 48 5.69 -1.90 7.72
CA LYS A 48 6.66 -1.41 8.71
C LYS A 48 6.30 -1.71 10.16
N ASP A 49 5.05 -2.03 10.45
CA ASP A 49 4.60 -2.39 11.79
C ASP A 49 3.58 -3.53 11.75
N ASP A 50 3.86 -4.62 12.44
CA ASP A 50 2.94 -5.76 12.61
C ASP A 50 1.64 -5.39 13.34
N ARG A 51 1.59 -4.19 13.93
CA ARG A 51 0.50 -3.70 14.77
C ARG A 51 -0.46 -2.74 14.06
N VAL A 52 -0.58 -2.77 12.75
CA VAL A 52 -1.53 -1.90 12.02
C VAL A 52 -2.97 -2.11 12.48
N PHE A 53 -3.29 -3.33 12.89
CA PHE A 53 -4.60 -3.67 13.45
C PHE A 53 -4.46 -4.34 14.82
N PRO A 54 -4.00 -3.60 15.87
CA PRO A 54 -3.66 -4.17 17.16
C PRO A 54 -4.86 -4.74 17.93
N PHE A 55 -6.08 -4.37 17.56
CA PHE A 55 -7.31 -4.87 18.18
C PHE A 55 -7.72 -6.26 17.70
N PHE A 56 -7.09 -6.80 16.65
CA PHE A 56 -7.32 -8.17 16.21
C PHE A 56 -6.44 -9.16 16.95
N ASN A 57 -6.91 -10.40 17.05
CA ASN A 57 -6.09 -11.51 17.55
C ASN A 57 -4.94 -11.78 16.56
N GLN A 58 -3.73 -11.43 16.95
CA GLN A 58 -2.54 -11.53 16.11
C GLN A 58 -2.13 -12.98 15.77
N ARG A 59 -2.68 -13.96 16.48
CA ARG A 59 -2.44 -15.39 16.21
C ARG A 59 -3.29 -15.94 15.08
N GLU A 60 -4.37 -15.27 14.73
CA GLU A 60 -5.20 -15.67 13.59
C GLU A 60 -4.45 -15.45 12.27
N LYS A 61 -4.51 -16.49 11.42
CA LYS A 61 -3.84 -16.43 10.12
C LYS A 61 -4.43 -15.31 9.26
N GLU A 62 -3.58 -14.60 8.59
CA GLU A 62 -3.91 -13.58 7.59
C GLU A 62 -4.65 -12.32 8.07
N ILE A 63 -4.98 -12.20 9.35
CA ILE A 63 -5.67 -11.00 9.87
C ILE A 63 -4.85 -9.73 9.63
N ASN A 64 -3.53 -9.80 9.84
CA ASN A 64 -2.61 -8.69 9.59
C ASN A 64 -1.94 -8.75 8.21
N SER A 65 -2.40 -9.61 7.35
CA SER A 65 -1.91 -9.66 5.98
C SER A 65 -2.25 -8.35 5.26
N LYS A 66 -1.26 -7.71 4.68
CA LYS A 66 -1.36 -6.40 4.01
C LYS A 66 -0.52 -6.41 2.76
N ASN A 67 -0.86 -5.54 1.84
CA ASN A 67 -0.04 -5.31 0.65
C ASN A 67 1.19 -4.43 1.00
N ASP A 68 2.23 -4.50 0.18
CA ASP A 68 3.52 -3.86 0.44
C ASP A 68 3.46 -2.34 0.36
N GLY A 69 2.64 -1.80 -0.53
CA GLY A 69 2.58 -0.36 -0.70
C GLY A 69 1.24 0.15 -1.22
N ILE A 70 0.94 1.38 -0.88
CA ILE A 70 -0.23 2.12 -1.37
C ILE A 70 0.24 3.48 -1.86
N ILE A 71 -0.12 3.83 -3.08
CA ILE A 71 0.16 5.14 -3.66
C ILE A 71 -1.17 5.83 -3.93
N ILE A 72 -1.33 7.02 -3.39
CA ILE A 72 -2.54 7.86 -3.57
C ILE A 72 -2.14 9.15 -4.26
N PHE A 73 -2.77 9.48 -5.37
CA PHE A 73 -2.57 10.74 -6.08
C PHE A 73 -3.88 11.26 -6.67
N LEU A 74 -3.91 12.56 -6.95
CA LEU A 74 -5.06 13.22 -7.56
C LEU A 74 -4.86 13.32 -9.07
N LYS A 75 -5.84 12.86 -9.83
CA LYS A 75 -5.90 12.99 -11.29
C LYS A 75 -7.32 13.33 -11.72
N ASP A 76 -7.46 14.42 -12.47
CA ASP A 76 -8.75 14.87 -13.03
C ASP A 76 -9.87 14.99 -11.98
N GLY A 77 -9.54 15.51 -10.79
CA GLY A 77 -10.47 15.69 -9.67
C GLY A 77 -10.88 14.39 -8.97
N LYS A 78 -10.25 13.28 -9.29
CA LYS A 78 -10.49 11.95 -8.73
C LYS A 78 -9.25 11.41 -8.05
N LEU A 79 -9.40 10.82 -6.88
CA LEU A 79 -8.32 10.11 -6.21
C LEU A 79 -8.05 8.79 -6.93
N CYS A 80 -6.81 8.60 -7.33
CA CYS A 80 -6.34 7.34 -7.89
C CYS A 80 -5.46 6.65 -6.87
N ILE A 81 -5.77 5.38 -6.60
CA ILE A 81 -5.07 4.58 -5.61
C ILE A 81 -4.47 3.36 -6.31
N PHE A 82 -3.15 3.17 -6.16
CA PHE A 82 -2.48 1.94 -6.53
C PHE A 82 -2.17 1.13 -5.29
N LEU A 83 -2.70 -0.09 -5.24
CA LEU A 83 -2.31 -1.10 -4.27
C LEU A 83 -1.20 -1.95 -4.89
N LEU A 84 -0.09 -2.04 -4.20
CA LEU A 84 1.11 -2.70 -4.68
C LEU A 84 1.43 -3.92 -3.83
N GLU A 85 1.67 -5.05 -4.50
CA GLU A 85 2.21 -6.26 -3.89
C GLU A 85 3.44 -6.72 -4.67
N ILE A 86 4.53 -6.94 -3.96
CA ILE A 86 5.83 -7.32 -4.54
C ILE A 86 6.10 -8.79 -4.23
N LYS A 87 6.44 -9.58 -5.24
CA LYS A 87 6.79 -10.99 -5.09
C LYS A 87 8.11 -11.31 -5.79
N SER A 88 8.90 -12.15 -5.17
CA SER A 88 10.16 -12.64 -5.74
C SER A 88 9.98 -13.82 -6.69
N ALA A 89 8.88 -14.52 -6.60
CA ALA A 89 8.57 -15.69 -7.43
C ALA A 89 7.10 -15.77 -7.81
N LEU A 90 6.82 -16.36 -8.95
CA LEU A 90 5.48 -16.60 -9.44
C LEU A 90 5.13 -18.09 -9.30
N SER A 91 4.31 -18.42 -8.32
CA SER A 91 3.66 -19.73 -8.16
C SER A 91 2.18 -19.54 -7.90
N THR A 92 1.37 -20.60 -8.02
CA THR A 92 -0.06 -20.52 -7.69
C THR A 92 -0.28 -20.03 -6.26
N LYS A 93 0.47 -20.57 -5.31
CA LYS A 93 0.42 -20.19 -3.90
C LYS A 93 0.78 -18.72 -3.66
N THR A 94 1.83 -18.21 -4.32
CA THR A 94 2.23 -16.81 -4.20
C THR A 94 1.22 -15.87 -4.84
N LYS A 95 0.58 -16.27 -5.93
CA LYS A 95 -0.52 -15.50 -6.53
C LYS A 95 -1.72 -15.39 -5.61
N GLU A 96 -2.17 -16.49 -5.03
CA GLU A 96 -3.31 -16.49 -4.08
C GLU A 96 -3.03 -15.62 -2.87
N LYS A 97 -1.81 -15.71 -2.33
CA LYS A 97 -1.38 -14.85 -1.23
C LYS A 97 -1.36 -13.37 -1.62
N ALA A 98 -0.84 -13.04 -2.78
CA ALA A 98 -0.82 -11.67 -3.30
C ALA A 98 -2.23 -11.10 -3.46
N LEU A 99 -3.15 -11.87 -4.04
CA LEU A 99 -4.55 -11.46 -4.18
C LEU A 99 -5.23 -11.24 -2.83
N SER A 100 -4.96 -12.09 -1.84
CA SER A 100 -5.47 -11.91 -0.48
C SER A 100 -4.94 -10.62 0.16
N GLN A 101 -3.65 -10.33 0.01
CA GLN A 101 -3.03 -9.11 0.52
C GLN A 101 -3.60 -7.86 -0.14
N LEU A 102 -3.80 -7.88 -1.46
CA LEU A 102 -4.41 -6.78 -2.21
C LEU A 102 -5.86 -6.52 -1.80
N ARG A 103 -6.66 -7.57 -1.59
CA ARG A 103 -8.04 -7.41 -1.06
C ARG A 103 -8.07 -6.71 0.30
N LYS A 104 -7.16 -7.07 1.19
CA LYS A 104 -7.05 -6.44 2.51
C LYS A 104 -6.57 -4.99 2.41
N GLY A 105 -5.65 -4.72 1.49
CA GLY A 105 -5.26 -3.34 1.16
C GLY A 105 -6.44 -2.50 0.68
N LYS A 106 -7.31 -3.06 -0.16
CA LYS A 106 -8.53 -2.39 -0.59
C LYS A 106 -9.47 -2.06 0.57
N ILE A 107 -9.71 -3.03 1.45
CA ILE A 107 -10.53 -2.83 2.67
C ILE A 107 -9.93 -1.73 3.53
N PHE A 108 -8.63 -1.73 3.71
CA PHE A 108 -7.92 -0.69 4.46
C PHE A 108 -8.11 0.70 3.85
N VAL A 109 -7.96 0.83 2.54
CA VAL A 109 -8.16 2.11 1.83
C VAL A 109 -9.59 2.61 1.97
N GLU A 110 -10.56 1.73 1.83
CA GLU A 110 -11.98 2.08 1.99
C GLU A 110 -12.29 2.56 3.42
N PHE A 111 -11.71 1.91 4.42
CA PHE A 111 -11.78 2.35 5.82
C PHE A 111 -11.12 3.73 6.01
N LEU A 112 -9.89 3.91 5.51
CA LEU A 112 -9.17 5.18 5.59
C LEU A 112 -9.96 6.33 4.96
N PHE A 113 -10.57 6.09 3.79
CA PHE A 113 -11.36 7.10 3.10
C PHE A 113 -12.68 7.39 3.82
N GLY A 114 -13.27 6.40 4.47
CA GLY A 114 -14.42 6.60 5.34
C GLY A 114 -14.09 7.57 6.48
N ILE A 115 -13.00 7.35 7.18
CA ILE A 115 -12.53 8.25 8.25
C ILE A 115 -12.18 9.64 7.70
N TYR A 116 -11.42 9.70 6.60
CA TYR A 116 -11.05 10.96 5.97
C TYR A 116 -12.26 11.81 5.58
N LYS A 117 -13.23 11.18 4.95
CA LYS A 117 -14.48 11.82 4.54
C LYS A 117 -15.25 12.39 5.74
N ASP A 118 -15.32 11.64 6.84
CA ASP A 118 -15.99 12.09 8.07
C ASP A 118 -15.26 13.26 8.73
N VAL A 119 -13.95 13.15 8.91
CA VAL A 119 -13.12 14.18 9.55
C VAL A 119 -13.14 15.50 8.77
N GLU A 120 -13.01 15.45 7.45
CA GLU A 120 -12.98 16.62 6.57
C GLU A 120 -14.37 17.12 6.16
N LYS A 121 -15.44 16.45 6.62
CA LYS A 121 -16.82 16.80 6.28
C LYS A 121 -17.11 16.81 4.78
N ILE A 122 -16.51 15.88 4.05
CA ILE A 122 -16.70 15.71 2.61
C ILE A 122 -17.97 14.88 2.35
N SER A 123 -18.94 15.42 1.59
CA SER A 123 -20.18 14.71 1.26
C SER A 123 -19.97 13.57 0.25
N GLU A 124 -19.09 13.77 -0.73
CA GLU A 124 -18.77 12.79 -1.76
C GLU A 124 -17.26 12.76 -2.04
N LEU A 125 -16.67 11.57 -2.05
CA LEU A 125 -15.27 11.35 -2.39
C LEU A 125 -15.21 10.40 -3.58
N LYS A 126 -14.77 10.91 -4.74
CA LYS A 126 -14.58 10.10 -5.95
C LYS A 126 -13.19 9.49 -5.96
N TYR A 127 -13.11 8.17 -6.06
CA TYR A 127 -11.84 7.46 -6.13
C TYR A 127 -11.92 6.19 -6.98
N GLU A 128 -10.76 5.75 -7.43
CA GLU A 128 -10.55 4.52 -8.18
C GLU A 128 -9.38 3.74 -7.58
N ILE A 129 -9.58 2.46 -7.30
CA ILE A 129 -8.55 1.57 -6.77
C ILE A 129 -8.08 0.65 -7.89
N ARG A 130 -6.76 0.59 -8.10
CA ARG A 130 -6.10 -0.34 -9.01
C ARG A 130 -5.15 -1.24 -8.23
N GLU A 131 -5.21 -2.53 -8.50
CA GLU A 131 -4.40 -3.54 -7.87
C GLU A 131 -3.26 -3.97 -8.81
N HIS A 132 -2.01 -3.94 -8.30
CA HIS A 132 -0.83 -4.30 -9.06
C HIS A 132 0.03 -5.30 -8.29
N SER A 133 0.28 -6.45 -8.91
CA SER A 133 1.29 -7.39 -8.45
C SER A 133 2.57 -7.21 -9.27
N CYS A 134 3.65 -6.93 -8.59
CA CYS A 134 4.97 -6.80 -9.21
C CYS A 134 5.83 -8.01 -8.87
N ILE A 135 6.46 -8.58 -9.89
CA ILE A 135 7.41 -9.68 -9.71
C ILE A 135 8.81 -9.13 -9.95
N ILE A 136 9.65 -9.23 -8.93
CA ILE A 136 11.06 -8.90 -9.08
C ILE A 136 11.77 -10.12 -9.65
N LYS A 137 12.22 -10.01 -10.90
CA LYS A 137 13.07 -11.03 -11.50
C LYS A 137 14.51 -10.86 -11.00
N ASN A 138 15.07 -11.91 -10.47
CA ASN A 138 16.51 -11.98 -10.29
C ASN A 138 17.19 -12.04 -11.68
N LYS A 139 18.08 -11.11 -11.91
CA LYS A 139 18.96 -11.19 -13.07
C LYS A 139 20.08 -12.18 -12.79
#